data_58a12aa4f05d70bcf35ce6eff9240809
#
_entry.id   58a12aa4f05d70bcf35ce6eff9240809
#
_cell.length_a   1.000
_cell.length_b   1.000
_cell.length_c   1.000
_cell.angle_alpha   90.00
_cell.angle_beta   90.00
_cell.angle_gamma   90.00
#
_symmetry.space_group_name_H-M   'P 1'
#
loop_
_entity.id
_entity.type
_entity.pdbx_description
1 polymer ?
#
loop_
_entity_poly.entity_id
_entity_poly.type
_entity_poly.pdbx_seq_one_letter_code
_entity_poly.pdbx_strand_id
1 'polypeptide(L)'
;MGDGAVSGDSFFNRLKGRISKRKLWKNEYVQTAVVIGLIALAVFGFWYGSQVVLNTPYPALAVVSGSMCIPYDSACDGWSHPFARTLHIGDLIIVQGVNPADLNTNYPNSDIIVFHEPDNPDELIVHRIVAVDDINGTLYFRTKGDGNSAVKWPNTPSPSEYDPWQTNGVPGVRQDLVVGKVVMRIPWLGHVVLFMRNSVGLPIVIALIIIIVIIEFILPLLREKKPSEQQKEAQQQP
;
A
#
# COMPACT_ATOMS: atom_id res chain seq x y z
N MET A 1 -50.90 -32.78 46.65
CA MET A 1 -49.81 -33.11 45.82
C MET A 1 -49.98 -32.25 44.54
N GLY A 2 -49.30 -31.15 44.43
CA GLY A 2 -49.45 -30.23 43.34
C GLY A 2 -48.07 -29.87 42.86
N ASP A 3 -47.75 -30.35 41.67
CA ASP A 3 -46.47 -30.13 40.99
C ASP A 3 -46.37 -28.69 40.46
N GLY A 4 -45.48 -27.91 41.04
CA GLY A 4 -45.13 -26.60 40.56
C GLY A 4 -43.94 -26.69 39.56
N ALA A 5 -44.24 -26.94 38.29
CA ALA A 5 -43.23 -26.79 37.22
C ALA A 5 -43.03 -25.29 36.95
N VAL A 6 -41.96 -24.72 37.47
CA VAL A 6 -41.52 -23.37 37.14
C VAL A 6 -40.95 -23.39 35.72
N SER A 7 -41.73 -22.84 34.79
CA SER A 7 -41.38 -22.69 33.38
C SER A 7 -40.13 -21.83 33.22
N GLY A 8 -39.02 -22.45 32.81
CA GLY A 8 -37.76 -21.78 32.43
C GLY A 8 -37.84 -20.93 31.17
N ASP A 9 -38.96 -20.93 30.46
CA ASP A 9 -39.13 -20.21 29.18
C ASP A 9 -39.35 -18.70 29.33
N SER A 10 -39.71 -18.23 30.52
CA SER A 10 -39.99 -16.80 30.73
C SER A 10 -38.73 -15.97 30.90
N PHE A 11 -37.63 -16.56 31.33
CA PHE A 11 -36.35 -15.86 31.51
C PHE A 11 -35.62 -15.68 30.19
N PHE A 12 -35.60 -16.69 29.33
CA PHE A 12 -35.01 -16.60 28.00
C PHE A 12 -35.77 -15.69 27.03
N ASN A 13 -37.09 -15.59 27.19
CA ASN A 13 -37.92 -14.67 26.41
C ASN A 13 -37.80 -13.20 26.84
N ARG A 14 -37.40 -12.91 28.07
CA ARG A 14 -37.04 -11.54 28.51
C ARG A 14 -35.66 -11.10 28.01
N LEU A 15 -34.71 -11.98 27.83
CA LEU A 15 -33.39 -11.69 27.24
C LEU A 15 -33.44 -11.53 25.71
N LYS A 16 -34.48 -12.07 25.05
CA LYS A 16 -34.84 -11.70 23.68
C LYS A 16 -35.62 -10.38 23.63
N GLY A 17 -35.42 -9.48 24.59
CA GLY A 17 -35.84 -8.09 24.47
C GLY A 17 -35.33 -7.56 23.16
N ARG A 18 -36.26 -7.46 22.22
CA ARG A 18 -36.13 -6.85 20.91
C ARG A 18 -35.15 -5.68 20.97
N ILE A 19 -33.86 -5.93 20.71
CA ILE A 19 -33.00 -4.92 20.15
C ILE A 19 -33.60 -4.72 18.76
N SER A 20 -34.51 -3.76 18.65
CA SER A 20 -35.19 -3.45 17.43
C SER A 20 -34.08 -3.04 16.44
N LYS A 21 -33.76 -3.93 15.50
CA LYS A 21 -32.75 -3.69 14.48
C LYS A 21 -32.91 -2.28 13.84
N ARG A 22 -34.19 -1.83 13.73
CA ARG A 22 -34.52 -0.48 13.26
C ARG A 22 -34.04 0.65 14.20
N LYS A 23 -33.92 0.43 15.52
CA LYS A 23 -33.49 1.47 16.47
C LYS A 23 -31.96 1.62 16.48
N LEU A 24 -31.24 0.51 16.26
CA LEU A 24 -29.79 0.52 16.11
C LEU A 24 -29.36 1.25 14.84
N TRP A 25 -30.05 1.02 13.71
CA TRP A 25 -29.75 1.70 12.43
C TRP A 25 -30.11 3.19 12.41
N LYS A 26 -30.89 3.69 13.36
CA LYS A 26 -31.21 5.12 13.52
C LYS A 26 -30.20 5.87 14.40
N ASN A 27 -29.26 5.15 15.02
CA ASN A 27 -28.23 5.76 15.85
C ASN A 27 -27.07 6.18 14.92
N GLU A 28 -26.79 7.46 14.84
CA GLU A 28 -25.73 8.07 14.02
C GLU A 28 -24.37 7.45 14.30
N TYR A 29 -24.07 7.15 15.57
CA TYR A 29 -22.82 6.49 15.97
C TYR A 29 -22.68 5.07 15.39
N VAL A 30 -23.79 4.31 15.34
CA VAL A 30 -23.79 2.96 14.75
C VAL A 30 -23.58 3.04 13.24
N GLN A 31 -24.23 3.99 12.58
CA GLN A 31 -24.04 4.21 11.14
C GLN A 31 -22.59 4.57 10.83
N THR A 32 -22.00 5.49 11.59
CA THR A 32 -20.59 5.90 11.40
C THR A 32 -19.64 4.73 11.68
N ALA A 33 -19.85 3.96 12.74
CA ALA A 33 -19.04 2.77 13.02
C ALA A 33 -19.12 1.72 11.91
N VAL A 34 -20.32 1.52 11.33
CA VAL A 34 -20.51 0.62 10.18
C VAL A 34 -19.77 1.15 8.94
N VAL A 35 -19.86 2.45 8.65
CA VAL A 35 -19.15 3.05 7.52
C VAL A 35 -17.63 2.92 7.69
N ILE A 36 -17.11 3.22 8.87
CA ILE A 36 -15.66 3.04 9.16
C ILE A 36 -15.28 1.57 8.99
N GLY A 37 -16.08 0.64 9.51
CA GLY A 37 -15.85 -0.80 9.34
C GLY A 37 -15.84 -1.25 7.88
N LEU A 38 -16.76 -0.72 7.06
CA LEU A 38 -16.81 -1.01 5.62
C LEU A 38 -15.60 -0.43 4.88
N ILE A 39 -15.17 0.79 5.23
CA ILE A 39 -13.97 1.40 4.65
C ILE A 39 -12.73 0.56 5.02
N ALA A 40 -12.59 0.18 6.29
CA ALA A 40 -11.49 -0.68 6.73
C ALA A 40 -11.49 -2.02 5.97
N LEU A 41 -12.65 -2.66 5.86
CA LEU A 41 -12.81 -3.92 5.13
C LEU A 41 -12.43 -3.76 3.64
N ALA A 42 -12.83 -2.66 3.01
CA ALA A 42 -12.48 -2.37 1.62
C ALA A 42 -10.98 -2.17 1.45
N VAL A 43 -10.33 -1.40 2.34
CA VAL A 43 -8.88 -1.15 2.30
C VAL A 43 -8.09 -2.44 2.52
N PHE A 44 -8.40 -3.20 3.56
CA PHE A 44 -7.71 -4.47 3.83
C PHE A 44 -8.00 -5.52 2.75
N GLY A 45 -9.26 -5.62 2.31
CA GLY A 45 -9.66 -6.52 1.23
C GLY A 45 -8.96 -6.20 -0.09
N PHE A 46 -8.81 -4.91 -0.44
CA PHE A 46 -8.04 -4.48 -1.60
C PHE A 46 -6.57 -4.83 -1.46
N TRP A 47 -5.95 -4.54 -0.31
CA TRP A 47 -4.53 -4.82 -0.07
C TRP A 47 -4.21 -6.33 -0.15
N TYR A 48 -4.91 -7.16 0.63
CA TYR A 48 -4.69 -8.61 0.60
C TYR A 48 -5.14 -9.24 -0.71
N GLY A 49 -6.22 -8.74 -1.30
CA GLY A 49 -6.68 -9.17 -2.62
C GLY A 49 -5.65 -8.89 -3.71
N SER A 50 -5.00 -7.72 -3.67
CA SER A 50 -3.94 -7.38 -4.62
C SER A 50 -2.70 -8.28 -4.47
N GLN A 51 -2.32 -8.69 -3.25
CA GLN A 51 -1.24 -9.65 -3.05
C GLN A 51 -1.54 -11.01 -3.69
N VAL A 52 -2.78 -11.49 -3.56
CA VAL A 52 -3.21 -12.75 -4.16
C VAL A 52 -3.26 -12.66 -5.69
N VAL A 53 -3.87 -11.60 -6.23
CA VAL A 53 -4.04 -11.42 -7.69
C VAL A 53 -2.70 -11.19 -8.38
N LEU A 54 -1.80 -10.41 -7.76
CA LEU A 54 -0.48 -10.10 -8.30
C LEU A 54 0.59 -11.13 -7.88
N ASN A 55 0.22 -12.14 -7.10
CA ASN A 55 1.11 -13.22 -6.65
C ASN A 55 2.43 -12.70 -6.03
N THR A 56 2.36 -11.64 -5.22
CA THR A 56 3.53 -11.04 -4.58
C THR A 56 3.17 -10.42 -3.23
N PRO A 57 4.04 -10.48 -2.23
CA PRO A 57 3.84 -9.78 -0.96
C PRO A 57 3.95 -8.25 -1.09
N TYR A 58 4.53 -7.76 -2.19
CA TYR A 58 4.78 -6.34 -2.45
C TYR A 58 4.07 -5.86 -3.72
N PRO A 59 2.72 -5.84 -3.76
CA PRO A 59 1.95 -5.51 -4.96
C PRO A 59 2.16 -4.07 -5.45
N ALA A 60 2.55 -3.15 -4.56
CA ALA A 60 2.78 -1.75 -4.88
C ALA A 60 3.97 -1.20 -4.09
N LEU A 61 4.90 -0.53 -4.78
CA LEU A 61 6.11 0.06 -4.21
C LEU A 61 6.30 1.49 -4.72
N ALA A 62 6.80 2.38 -3.85
CA ALA A 62 7.20 3.72 -4.24
C ALA A 62 8.67 3.72 -4.64
N VAL A 63 8.99 4.33 -5.77
CA VAL A 63 10.36 4.54 -6.22
C VAL A 63 11.01 5.64 -5.38
N VAL A 64 12.09 5.28 -4.69
CA VAL A 64 12.78 6.15 -3.72
C VAL A 64 14.12 6.69 -4.23
N SER A 65 14.69 6.10 -5.29
CA SER A 65 16.01 6.46 -5.83
C SER A 65 15.96 6.77 -7.31
N GLY A 66 16.96 7.50 -7.81
CA GLY A 66 17.07 7.89 -9.20
C GLY A 66 17.78 6.87 -10.09
N SER A 67 18.13 5.67 -9.60
CA SER A 67 18.92 4.68 -10.37
C SER A 67 18.27 4.26 -11.70
N MET A 68 16.95 4.28 -11.75
CA MET A 68 16.18 3.97 -12.97
C MET A 68 15.84 5.20 -13.80
N CYS A 69 16.16 6.40 -13.33
CA CYS A 69 15.82 7.64 -14.01
C CYS A 69 16.90 8.04 -15.02
N ILE A 70 16.49 8.23 -16.27
CA ILE A 70 17.31 8.93 -17.24
C ILE A 70 16.99 10.42 -17.10
N PRO A 71 17.94 11.26 -16.64
CA PRO A 71 17.67 12.67 -16.41
C PRO A 71 17.24 13.36 -17.70
N TYR A 72 16.14 14.09 -17.64
CA TYR A 72 15.77 15.12 -18.60
C TYR A 72 16.08 16.44 -17.91
N ASP A 73 16.88 17.27 -18.49
CA ASP A 73 17.32 18.55 -17.90
C ASP A 73 17.90 18.43 -16.47
N SER A 74 18.56 17.31 -16.17
CA SER A 74 19.16 16.99 -14.86
C SER A 74 18.18 16.67 -13.73
N ALA A 75 16.88 16.59 -13.98
CA ALA A 75 15.87 16.29 -12.97
C ALA A 75 15.42 14.81 -13.01
N CYS A 76 15.40 14.18 -11.83
CA CYS A 76 14.85 12.84 -11.63
C CYS A 76 13.75 12.82 -10.56
N ASP A 77 13.08 13.94 -10.37
CA ASP A 77 12.08 14.14 -9.32
C ASP A 77 10.67 13.59 -9.64
N GLY A 78 10.45 13.15 -10.88
CA GLY A 78 9.15 12.65 -11.35
C GLY A 78 8.07 13.73 -11.52
N TRP A 79 8.29 14.96 -11.06
CA TRP A 79 7.32 16.05 -11.17
C TRP A 79 7.25 16.65 -12.56
N SER A 80 8.42 16.90 -13.14
CA SER A 80 8.54 17.55 -14.44
C SER A 80 8.36 16.60 -15.63
N HIS A 81 8.58 15.28 -15.42
CA HIS A 81 8.60 14.27 -16.51
C HIS A 81 7.77 13.02 -16.17
N PRO A 82 6.48 13.16 -15.83
CA PRO A 82 5.67 12.03 -15.34
C PRO A 82 5.43 10.96 -16.40
N PHE A 83 5.57 11.30 -17.69
CA PHE A 83 5.34 10.38 -18.80
C PHE A 83 6.62 9.88 -19.48
N ALA A 84 7.78 10.16 -18.89
CA ALA A 84 9.03 9.60 -19.38
C ALA A 84 9.01 8.06 -19.35
N ARG A 85 9.82 7.41 -20.20
CA ARG A 85 9.80 5.95 -20.38
C ARG A 85 10.48 5.17 -19.26
N THR A 86 11.18 5.85 -18.36
CA THR A 86 11.89 5.27 -17.21
C THR A 86 11.22 5.63 -15.90
N LEU A 87 11.57 4.94 -14.82
CA LEU A 87 11.00 5.19 -13.50
C LEU A 87 11.66 6.40 -12.85
N HIS A 88 10.87 7.19 -12.11
CA HIS A 88 11.32 8.38 -11.42
C HIS A 88 11.03 8.29 -9.92
N ILE A 89 11.75 9.05 -9.12
CA ILE A 89 11.47 9.20 -7.70
C ILE A 89 10.03 9.70 -7.55
N GLY A 90 9.24 9.04 -6.68
CA GLY A 90 7.84 9.38 -6.46
C GLY A 90 6.85 8.70 -7.41
N ASP A 91 7.32 7.85 -8.33
CA ASP A 91 6.43 6.92 -9.02
C ASP A 91 5.95 5.82 -8.06
N LEU A 92 4.71 5.40 -8.22
CA LEU A 92 4.21 4.14 -7.64
C LEU A 92 4.28 3.07 -8.73
N ILE A 93 4.97 1.98 -8.46
CA ILE A 93 5.06 0.83 -9.36
C ILE A 93 4.18 -0.30 -8.86
N ILE A 94 3.52 -0.99 -9.80
CA ILE A 94 2.78 -2.21 -9.53
C ILE A 94 3.66 -3.38 -9.93
N VAL A 95 3.82 -4.32 -9.01
CA VAL A 95 4.71 -5.48 -9.15
C VAL A 95 3.87 -6.74 -9.24
N GLN A 96 4.20 -7.60 -10.18
CA GLN A 96 3.60 -8.92 -10.34
C GLN A 96 4.66 -10.00 -10.12
N GLY A 97 4.38 -10.92 -9.21
CA GLY A 97 5.18 -12.12 -9.02
C GLY A 97 5.01 -13.06 -10.22
N VAL A 98 6.13 -13.48 -10.78
CA VAL A 98 6.17 -14.35 -11.95
C VAL A 98 7.20 -15.45 -11.73
N ASN A 99 7.08 -16.55 -12.48
CA ASN A 99 8.17 -17.52 -12.53
C ASN A 99 9.41 -16.85 -13.16
N PRO A 100 10.58 -16.88 -12.52
CA PRO A 100 11.80 -16.29 -13.07
C PRO A 100 12.16 -16.76 -14.48
N ALA A 101 11.80 -17.98 -14.85
CA ALA A 101 12.01 -18.50 -16.20
C ALA A 101 11.15 -17.82 -17.29
N ASP A 102 10.04 -17.17 -16.88
CA ASP A 102 9.12 -16.48 -17.79
C ASP A 102 9.46 -15.00 -17.97
N LEU A 103 10.54 -14.52 -17.33
CA LEU A 103 10.99 -13.14 -17.46
C LEU A 103 11.55 -12.86 -18.86
N ASN A 104 11.17 -11.72 -19.42
CA ASN A 104 11.77 -11.25 -20.67
C ASN A 104 13.18 -10.70 -20.41
N THR A 105 14.18 -11.35 -20.97
CA THR A 105 15.59 -10.98 -20.81
C THR A 105 16.17 -10.27 -22.05
N ASN A 106 15.34 -9.98 -23.07
CA ASN A 106 15.79 -9.38 -24.32
C ASN A 106 15.99 -7.87 -24.20
N TYR A 107 17.17 -7.46 -23.78
CA TYR A 107 17.53 -6.05 -23.72
C TYR A 107 17.48 -5.38 -25.11
N PRO A 108 16.99 -4.14 -25.26
CA PRO A 108 16.57 -3.15 -24.24
C PRO A 108 15.10 -3.28 -23.80
N ASN A 109 14.34 -4.25 -24.30
CA ASN A 109 12.93 -4.46 -23.98
C ASN A 109 12.73 -5.49 -22.87
N SER A 110 13.79 -5.82 -22.14
CA SER A 110 13.76 -6.73 -21.00
C SER A 110 12.91 -6.19 -19.84
N ASP A 111 12.45 -7.10 -19.00
CA ASP A 111 11.65 -6.76 -17.83
C ASP A 111 12.49 -5.95 -16.80
N ILE A 112 11.83 -5.04 -16.13
CA ILE A 112 12.31 -4.39 -14.91
C ILE A 112 11.86 -5.28 -13.76
N ILE A 113 12.80 -5.79 -12.97
CA ILE A 113 12.52 -6.67 -11.85
C ILE A 113 12.68 -5.97 -10.52
N VAL A 114 11.90 -6.43 -9.53
CA VAL A 114 12.06 -6.13 -8.12
C VAL A 114 12.69 -7.36 -7.46
N PHE A 115 13.74 -7.15 -6.71
CA PHE A 115 14.45 -8.24 -6.05
C PHE A 115 15.00 -7.80 -4.69
N HIS A 116 15.23 -8.77 -3.81
CA HIS A 116 15.97 -8.55 -2.57
C HIS A 116 17.45 -8.37 -2.86
N GLU A 117 18.04 -7.31 -2.30
CA GLU A 117 19.49 -7.08 -2.44
C GLU A 117 20.26 -8.29 -1.87
N PRO A 118 21.21 -8.88 -2.63
CA PRO A 118 21.92 -10.07 -2.19
C PRO A 118 22.66 -9.94 -0.85
N ASP A 119 23.20 -8.75 -0.56
CA ASP A 119 23.97 -8.48 0.66
C ASP A 119 23.09 -7.92 1.80
N ASN A 120 21.89 -7.42 1.47
CA ASN A 120 20.93 -6.86 2.44
C ASN A 120 19.48 -7.25 2.04
N PRO A 121 19.01 -8.47 2.36
CA PRO A 121 17.70 -8.96 1.90
C PRO A 121 16.49 -8.16 2.39
N ASP A 122 16.65 -7.27 3.36
CA ASP A 122 15.59 -6.37 3.82
C ASP A 122 15.36 -5.19 2.86
N GLU A 123 16.30 -4.96 1.94
CA GLU A 123 16.21 -3.91 0.93
C GLU A 123 15.72 -4.46 -0.41
N LEU A 124 14.79 -3.73 -1.02
CA LEU A 124 14.25 -4.05 -2.35
C LEU A 124 14.87 -3.12 -3.39
N ILE A 125 15.45 -3.73 -4.40
CA ILE A 125 16.03 -3.04 -5.57
C ILE A 125 15.11 -3.21 -6.77
N VAL A 126 15.04 -2.17 -7.61
CA VAL A 126 14.24 -2.14 -8.83
C VAL A 126 15.15 -1.77 -10.01
N HIS A 127 15.61 -2.77 -10.76
CA HIS A 127 16.49 -2.56 -11.91
C HIS A 127 16.05 -3.42 -13.11
N ARG A 128 16.60 -3.08 -14.29
CA ARG A 128 16.33 -3.78 -15.56
C ARG A 128 17.27 -4.96 -15.73
N ILE A 129 16.76 -6.06 -16.27
CA ILE A 129 17.59 -7.19 -16.68
C ILE A 129 18.42 -6.78 -17.90
N VAL A 130 19.74 -6.98 -17.87
CA VAL A 130 20.65 -6.72 -18.99
C VAL A 130 21.26 -8.00 -19.57
N ALA A 131 21.35 -9.07 -18.75
CA ALA A 131 21.76 -10.39 -19.19
C ALA A 131 21.24 -11.44 -18.18
N VAL A 132 21.29 -12.71 -18.55
CA VAL A 132 20.96 -13.84 -17.69
C VAL A 132 22.00 -14.94 -17.89
N ASP A 133 22.46 -15.51 -16.79
CA ASP A 133 23.35 -16.66 -16.77
C ASP A 133 22.59 -17.86 -16.19
N ASP A 134 22.58 -18.98 -16.91
CA ASP A 134 22.08 -20.27 -16.40
C ASP A 134 23.25 -21.12 -15.92
N ILE A 135 23.27 -21.38 -14.62
CA ILE A 135 24.30 -22.20 -14.01
C ILE A 135 23.64 -23.42 -13.37
N ASN A 136 23.78 -24.56 -14.02
CA ASN A 136 23.19 -25.83 -13.58
C ASN A 136 21.68 -25.75 -13.32
N GLY A 137 20.92 -25.04 -14.17
CA GLY A 137 19.47 -24.88 -14.04
C GLY A 137 19.05 -23.80 -13.02
N THR A 138 20.00 -23.04 -12.48
CA THR A 138 19.74 -21.88 -11.62
C THR A 138 20.01 -20.61 -12.40
N LEU A 139 19.00 -19.73 -12.51
CA LEU A 139 19.13 -18.46 -13.22
C LEU A 139 19.72 -17.37 -12.31
N TYR A 140 20.69 -16.64 -12.86
CA TYR A 140 21.29 -15.45 -12.25
C TYR A 140 21.07 -14.27 -13.19
N PHE A 141 20.32 -13.26 -12.73
CA PHE A 141 19.97 -12.08 -13.51
C PHE A 141 21.02 -11.00 -13.30
N ARG A 142 21.66 -10.58 -14.39
CA ARG A 142 22.50 -9.40 -14.41
C ARG A 142 21.59 -8.21 -14.59
N THR A 143 21.70 -7.25 -13.71
CA THR A 143 20.81 -6.09 -13.69
C THR A 143 21.60 -4.80 -13.88
N LYS A 144 20.87 -3.73 -14.21
CA LYS A 144 21.39 -2.37 -14.27
C LYS A 144 20.26 -1.38 -14.15
N GLY A 145 20.46 -0.33 -13.36
CA GLY A 145 19.58 0.83 -13.36
C GLY A 145 19.66 1.58 -14.68
N ASP A 146 18.52 1.89 -15.29
CA ASP A 146 18.43 2.57 -16.59
C ASP A 146 19.20 3.90 -16.61
N GLY A 147 19.25 4.59 -15.46
CA GLY A 147 19.96 5.85 -15.28
C GLY A 147 21.39 5.73 -14.75
N ASN A 148 21.86 4.53 -14.40
CA ASN A 148 23.19 4.32 -13.84
C ASN A 148 24.29 4.35 -14.91
N SER A 149 25.52 4.68 -14.48
CA SER A 149 26.74 4.69 -15.29
C SER A 149 26.70 5.61 -16.53
N ALA A 150 27.71 5.55 -17.39
CA ALA A 150 27.84 6.40 -18.58
C ALA A 150 26.84 6.01 -19.68
N VAL A 151 26.61 4.70 -19.87
CA VAL A 151 25.70 4.20 -20.90
C VAL A 151 24.29 4.08 -20.29
N LYS A 152 23.40 4.98 -20.74
CA LYS A 152 21.98 5.01 -20.32
C LYS A 152 21.14 4.13 -21.24
N TRP A 153 20.06 3.53 -20.64
CA TRP A 153 19.05 2.86 -21.44
C TRP A 153 18.52 3.83 -22.54
N PRO A 154 18.24 3.39 -23.76
CA PRO A 154 18.21 2.01 -24.26
C PRO A 154 19.53 1.51 -24.87
N ASN A 155 20.64 2.24 -24.74
CA ASN A 155 21.92 1.81 -25.28
C ASN A 155 22.45 0.58 -24.54
N THR A 156 23.08 -0.35 -25.28
CA THR A 156 23.61 -1.59 -24.72
C THR A 156 24.82 -1.33 -23.83
N PRO A 157 24.74 -1.63 -22.52
CA PRO A 157 25.86 -1.46 -21.60
C PRO A 157 26.92 -2.56 -21.80
N SER A 158 28.14 -2.25 -21.47
CA SER A 158 29.20 -3.27 -21.35
C SER A 158 29.03 -4.04 -20.01
N PRO A 159 29.58 -5.27 -19.91
CA PRO A 159 29.51 -6.03 -18.66
C PRO A 159 30.11 -5.34 -17.43
N SER A 160 31.05 -4.40 -17.63
CA SER A 160 31.63 -3.60 -16.55
C SER A 160 30.69 -2.52 -15.99
N GLU A 161 29.58 -2.26 -16.66
CA GLU A 161 28.55 -1.29 -16.25
C GLU A 161 27.34 -1.95 -15.59
N TYR A 162 27.31 -3.27 -15.52
CA TYR A 162 26.27 -4.02 -14.80
C TYR A 162 26.40 -3.77 -13.30
N ASP A 163 25.30 -3.95 -12.60
CA ASP A 163 25.31 -3.86 -11.15
C ASP A 163 26.28 -4.91 -10.56
N PRO A 164 27.01 -4.60 -9.48
CA PRO A 164 28.05 -5.47 -8.94
C PRO A 164 27.50 -6.63 -8.09
N TRP A 165 26.19 -6.87 -8.12
CA TRP A 165 25.57 -7.89 -7.28
C TRP A 165 26.19 -9.27 -7.48
N GLN A 166 26.38 -9.97 -6.37
CA GLN A 166 26.79 -11.36 -6.35
C GLN A 166 25.94 -12.16 -5.38
N THR A 167 25.52 -13.33 -5.79
CA THR A 167 24.81 -14.27 -4.91
C THR A 167 25.68 -15.51 -4.73
N ASN A 168 26.16 -15.76 -3.51
CA ASN A 168 27.06 -16.87 -3.19
C ASN A 168 28.34 -16.90 -4.08
N GLY A 169 28.91 -15.72 -4.38
CA GLY A 169 30.11 -15.59 -5.22
C GLY A 169 29.85 -15.70 -6.73
N VAL A 170 28.61 -15.93 -7.16
CA VAL A 170 28.22 -15.92 -8.56
C VAL A 170 27.70 -14.51 -8.92
N PRO A 171 28.23 -13.87 -9.96
CA PRO A 171 27.75 -12.56 -10.38
C PRO A 171 26.29 -12.59 -10.82
N GLY A 172 25.48 -11.65 -10.29
CA GLY A 172 24.06 -11.51 -10.57
C GLY A 172 23.16 -11.85 -9.40
N VAL A 173 21.89 -11.55 -9.56
CA VAL A 173 20.79 -11.79 -8.63
C VAL A 173 20.25 -13.19 -8.89
N ARG A 174 20.33 -14.08 -7.90
CA ARG A 174 19.79 -15.44 -8.03
C ARG A 174 18.26 -15.39 -8.13
N GLN A 175 17.68 -16.29 -8.91
CA GLN A 175 16.27 -16.35 -9.23
C GLN A 175 15.30 -16.32 -8.04
N ASP A 176 15.71 -16.88 -6.89
CA ASP A 176 14.90 -16.93 -5.68
C ASP A 176 14.85 -15.59 -4.90
N LEU A 177 15.74 -14.65 -5.20
CA LEU A 177 15.70 -13.29 -4.68
C LEU A 177 14.75 -12.40 -5.46
N VAL A 178 14.27 -12.85 -6.64
CA VAL A 178 13.34 -12.07 -7.47
C VAL A 178 11.95 -12.11 -6.88
N VAL A 179 11.41 -10.95 -6.55
CA VAL A 179 10.05 -10.74 -6.02
C VAL A 179 9.02 -10.74 -7.14
N GLY A 180 9.38 -10.16 -8.29
CA GLY A 180 8.51 -10.06 -9.44
C GLY A 180 8.98 -9.00 -10.43
N LYS A 181 8.14 -8.70 -11.42
CA LYS A 181 8.38 -7.68 -12.43
C LYS A 181 7.45 -6.48 -12.31
N VAL A 182 7.92 -5.32 -12.75
CA VAL A 182 7.11 -4.11 -12.85
C VAL A 182 6.18 -4.24 -14.05
N VAL A 183 4.86 -4.18 -13.79
CA VAL A 183 3.82 -4.29 -14.83
C VAL A 183 3.13 -2.97 -15.11
N MET A 184 3.18 -2.03 -14.18
CA MET A 184 2.57 -0.72 -14.32
C MET A 184 3.32 0.32 -13.49
N ARG A 185 3.29 1.56 -13.94
CA ARG A 185 3.77 2.74 -13.22
C ARG A 185 2.65 3.77 -13.12
N ILE A 186 2.46 4.34 -11.94
CA ILE A 186 1.53 5.43 -11.69
C ILE A 186 2.36 6.64 -11.23
N PRO A 187 2.52 7.66 -12.11
CA PRO A 187 3.28 8.85 -11.78
C PRO A 187 2.72 9.56 -10.54
N TRP A 188 3.60 10.19 -9.76
CA TRP A 188 3.33 11.01 -8.57
C TRP A 188 2.72 10.30 -7.37
N LEU A 189 2.02 9.19 -7.55
CA LEU A 189 1.33 8.53 -6.43
C LEU A 189 2.28 8.02 -5.36
N GLY A 190 3.52 7.67 -5.74
CA GLY A 190 4.58 7.29 -4.81
C GLY A 190 4.98 8.42 -3.86
N HIS A 191 4.85 9.70 -4.27
CA HIS A 191 5.15 10.83 -3.38
C HIS A 191 4.25 10.85 -2.14
N VAL A 192 3.01 10.36 -2.22
CA VAL A 192 2.14 10.20 -1.05
C VAL A 192 2.77 9.22 -0.05
N VAL A 193 3.29 8.10 -0.53
CA VAL A 193 3.97 7.10 0.30
C VAL A 193 5.25 7.68 0.89
N LEU A 194 6.05 8.39 0.08
CA LEU A 194 7.28 9.05 0.54
C LEU A 194 6.99 10.11 1.59
N PHE A 195 5.94 10.93 1.41
CA PHE A 195 5.50 11.91 2.40
C PHE A 195 5.12 11.23 3.73
N MET A 196 4.34 10.13 3.67
CA MET A 196 3.95 9.39 4.88
C MET A 196 5.13 8.72 5.59
N ARG A 197 6.19 8.35 4.87
CA ARG A 197 7.41 7.77 5.46
C ARG A 197 8.35 8.83 6.07
N ASN A 198 8.16 10.10 5.72
CA ASN A 198 8.93 11.21 6.31
C ASN A 198 8.53 11.40 7.78
N SER A 199 9.49 11.80 8.62
CA SER A 199 9.28 12.10 10.06
C SER A 199 8.20 13.15 10.34
N VAL A 200 7.89 14.01 9.38
CA VAL A 200 6.87 15.06 9.50
C VAL A 200 5.52 14.63 8.90
N GLY A 201 5.54 13.82 7.83
CA GLY A 201 4.33 13.47 7.08
C GLY A 201 3.35 12.63 7.87
N LEU A 202 3.81 11.55 8.51
CA LEU A 202 2.95 10.69 9.31
C LEU A 202 2.29 11.42 10.49
N PRO A 203 3.00 12.22 11.30
CA PRO A 203 2.37 13.04 12.34
C PRO A 203 1.30 14.00 11.82
N ILE A 204 1.51 14.63 10.67
CA ILE A 204 0.50 15.52 10.04
C ILE A 204 -0.75 14.73 9.68
N VAL A 205 -0.62 13.58 9.03
CA VAL A 205 -1.75 12.73 8.66
C VAL A 205 -2.53 12.29 9.90
N ILE A 206 -1.84 11.86 10.95
CA ILE A 206 -2.46 11.47 12.22
C ILE A 206 -3.21 12.68 12.84
N ALA A 207 -2.59 13.86 12.88
CA ALA A 207 -3.23 15.07 13.40
C ALA A 207 -4.49 15.43 12.63
N LEU A 208 -4.48 15.35 11.30
CA LEU A 208 -5.65 15.59 10.46
C LEU A 208 -6.78 14.59 10.75
N ILE A 209 -6.47 13.31 10.91
CA ILE A 209 -7.45 12.29 11.27
C ILE A 209 -8.07 12.61 12.64
N ILE A 210 -7.25 12.95 13.63
CA ILE A 210 -7.72 13.33 14.97
C ILE A 210 -8.65 14.55 14.89
N ILE A 211 -8.28 15.59 14.12
CA ILE A 211 -9.12 16.78 13.94
C ILE A 211 -10.47 16.40 13.31
N ILE A 212 -10.47 15.56 12.28
CA ILE A 212 -11.72 15.10 11.64
C ILE A 212 -12.58 14.34 12.66
N VAL A 213 -12.00 13.44 13.44
CA VAL A 213 -12.72 12.71 14.49
C VAL A 213 -13.29 13.66 15.55
N ILE A 214 -12.53 14.68 15.97
CA ILE A 214 -13.03 15.69 16.92
C ILE A 214 -14.22 16.46 16.32
N ILE A 215 -14.12 16.90 15.09
CA ILE A 215 -15.19 17.64 14.41
C ILE A 215 -16.45 16.77 14.27
N GLU A 216 -16.32 15.55 13.82
CA GLU A 216 -17.45 14.68 13.52
C GLU A 216 -18.11 14.07 14.78
N PHE A 217 -17.33 13.77 15.81
CA PHE A 217 -17.83 13.05 16.99
C PHE A 217 -17.94 13.90 18.24
N ILE A 218 -16.96 14.75 18.52
CA ILE A 218 -16.89 15.47 19.80
C ILE A 218 -17.71 16.76 19.77
N LEU A 219 -17.65 17.53 18.68
CA LEU A 219 -18.40 18.79 18.57
C LEU A 219 -19.93 18.59 18.64
N PRO A 220 -20.55 17.59 18.00
CA PRO A 220 -21.98 17.32 18.15
C PRO A 220 -22.35 17.00 19.59
N LEU A 221 -21.58 16.17 20.30
CA LEU A 221 -21.83 15.83 21.71
C LEU A 221 -21.78 17.04 22.65
N LEU A 222 -20.94 18.02 22.33
CA LEU A 222 -20.85 19.27 23.11
C LEU A 222 -22.02 20.23 22.79
N ARG A 223 -22.58 20.17 21.57
CA ARG A 223 -23.72 20.98 21.14
C ARG A 223 -25.05 20.49 21.71
N GLU A 224 -25.25 19.18 21.88
CA GLU A 224 -26.49 18.61 22.43
C GLU A 224 -26.72 18.94 23.92
N LYS A 225 -25.72 19.46 24.64
CA LYS A 225 -25.83 19.80 26.07
C LYS A 225 -26.36 21.23 26.36
N LYS A 226 -26.68 22.03 25.35
CA LYS A 226 -27.38 23.30 25.62
C LYS A 226 -28.89 23.03 25.62
N PRO A 227 -29.59 23.14 26.80
CA PRO A 227 -31.03 23.10 26.83
C PRO A 227 -31.59 24.21 25.96
N SER A 228 -32.51 23.92 25.07
CA SER A 228 -33.17 24.93 24.25
C SER A 228 -33.85 25.95 25.18
N GLU A 229 -33.65 27.24 24.94
CA GLU A 229 -34.26 28.36 25.69
C GLU A 229 -35.79 28.17 25.78
N GLN A 230 -36.43 27.53 24.83
CA GLN A 230 -37.85 27.17 24.82
C GLN A 230 -38.30 26.25 25.98
N GLN A 231 -37.42 25.43 26.54
CA GLN A 231 -37.76 24.64 27.75
C GLN A 231 -37.68 25.43 29.03
N LYS A 232 -36.95 26.55 29.08
CA LYS A 232 -36.91 27.45 30.25
C LYS A 232 -38.15 28.33 30.31
N GLU A 233 -38.69 28.76 29.18
CA GLU A 233 -39.92 29.59 29.14
C GLU A 233 -41.18 28.78 29.50
N ALA A 234 -41.23 27.49 29.14
CA ALA A 234 -42.36 26.61 29.50
C ALA A 234 -42.41 26.24 31.02
N GLN A 235 -41.33 26.43 31.75
CA GLN A 235 -41.30 26.20 33.22
C GLN A 235 -41.52 27.48 34.03
N GLN A 236 -41.67 28.64 33.41
CA GLN A 236 -41.91 29.93 34.10
C GLN A 236 -43.32 30.51 33.91
N GLN A 237 -44.24 29.74 33.30
CA GLN A 237 -45.68 30.14 33.33
C GLN A 237 -46.38 29.61 34.58
N PRO A 238 -46.99 30.49 35.40
CA PRO A 238 -47.64 30.15 36.67
C PRO A 238 -48.94 29.37 36.45
#